data_54c328bcb940e4d3915c922f1197f648
#
_entry.id   54c328bcb940e4d3915c922f1197f648
#
_cell.length_a   1.000
_cell.length_b   1.000
_cell.length_c   1.000
_cell.angle_alpha   90.00
_cell.angle_beta   90.00
_cell.angle_gamma   90.00
#
_symmetry.space_group_name_H-M   'P 1'
#
loop_
_entity.id
_entity.type
_entity.pdbx_description
1 polymer ?
#
loop_
_entity_poly.entity_id
_entity_poly.type
_entity_poly.pdbx_seq_one_letter_code
_entity_poly.pdbx_strand_id
1 'polypeptide(L)'
;MELTAENATALLVSTVCGFAMHGAAILISLPFFRGGNREENAIYRYASVYGNVGYMALPMAQALLGAPGVFYCSACLIPFNVVCFTHGVAVMSGGRHFNWKKLLFNPGTISVAIGLPLYLLEVKLPVVLADPISFIAGLNTPMAMIMFGCLLYTSDAADDKA
;
A
#
# COMPACT_ATOMS: atom_id res chain seq x y z
N MET A 1 -3.38 10.18 -17.96
CA MET A 1 -2.21 11.07 -17.99
C MET A 1 -1.29 10.54 -19.07
N GLU A 2 -0.85 11.37 -19.97
CA GLU A 2 0.01 10.91 -21.09
C GLU A 2 1.43 10.64 -20.59
N LEU A 3 2.10 9.67 -21.21
CA LEU A 3 3.49 9.31 -20.87
C LEU A 3 4.45 10.33 -21.49
N THR A 4 4.71 11.40 -20.76
CA THR A 4 5.76 12.38 -21.12
C THR A 4 7.05 12.04 -20.40
N ALA A 5 8.20 12.49 -20.92
CA ALA A 5 9.50 12.29 -20.25
C ALA A 5 9.50 12.89 -18.83
N GLU A 6 8.77 13.98 -18.62
CA GLU A 6 8.58 14.61 -17.31
C GLU A 6 7.81 13.70 -16.35
N ASN A 7 6.68 13.14 -16.79
CA ASN A 7 5.87 12.21 -15.99
C ASN A 7 6.62 10.91 -15.67
N ALA A 8 7.41 10.39 -16.61
CA ALA A 8 8.24 9.20 -16.37
C ALA A 8 9.34 9.48 -15.33
N THR A 9 9.99 10.64 -15.40
CA THR A 9 10.99 11.07 -14.42
C THR A 9 10.34 11.28 -13.04
N ALA A 10 9.19 11.92 -13.00
CA ALA A 10 8.44 12.14 -11.76
C ALA A 10 8.02 10.82 -11.09
N LEU A 11 7.56 9.84 -11.87
CA LEU A 11 7.23 8.49 -11.40
C LEU A 11 8.47 7.80 -10.80
N LEU A 12 9.60 7.86 -11.48
CA LEU A 12 10.84 7.26 -11.01
C LEU A 12 11.33 7.93 -9.72
N VAL A 13 11.36 9.26 -9.67
CA VAL A 13 11.76 10.01 -8.47
C VAL A 13 10.83 9.70 -7.30
N SER A 14 9.51 9.71 -7.50
CA SER A 14 8.55 9.39 -6.45
C SER A 14 8.70 7.96 -5.94
N THR A 15 8.96 7.01 -6.83
CA THR A 15 9.22 5.62 -6.48
C THR A 15 10.50 5.48 -5.65
N VAL A 16 11.59 6.12 -6.06
CA VAL A 16 12.88 6.11 -5.32
C VAL A 16 12.71 6.77 -3.95
N CYS A 17 12.04 7.92 -3.89
CA CYS A 17 11.73 8.58 -2.62
C CYS A 17 10.87 7.69 -1.70
N GLY A 18 9.91 6.98 -2.26
CA GLY A 18 9.09 6.02 -1.53
C GLY A 18 9.93 4.88 -0.92
N PHE A 19 10.88 4.30 -1.65
CA PHE A 19 11.82 3.32 -1.09
C PHE A 19 12.71 3.93 0.00
N ALA A 20 13.23 5.13 -0.21
CA ALA A 20 14.05 5.83 0.78
C ALA A 20 13.28 6.11 2.07
N MET A 21 12.05 6.58 1.97
CA MET A 21 11.16 6.80 3.12
C MET A 21 10.90 5.53 3.91
N HIS A 22 10.54 4.43 3.24
CA HIS A 22 10.29 3.16 3.93
C HIS A 22 11.58 2.60 4.57
N GLY A 23 12.71 2.70 3.87
CA GLY A 23 14.02 2.34 4.42
C GLY A 23 14.38 3.15 5.67
N ALA A 24 14.19 4.46 5.65
CA ALA A 24 14.40 5.33 6.79
C ALA A 24 13.45 4.99 7.95
N ALA A 25 12.16 4.79 7.68
CA ALA A 25 11.18 4.40 8.69
C ALA A 25 11.52 3.07 9.35
N ILE A 26 11.96 2.07 8.57
CA ILE A 26 12.44 0.78 9.10
C ILE A 26 13.63 1.00 10.02
N LEU A 27 14.66 1.72 9.58
CA LEU A 27 15.86 1.97 10.36
C LEU A 27 15.56 2.72 11.67
N ILE A 28 14.71 3.75 11.60
CA ILE A 28 14.29 4.54 12.76
C ILE A 28 13.47 3.66 13.73
N SER A 29 12.62 2.78 13.25
CA SER A 29 11.79 1.92 14.11
C SER A 29 12.60 0.89 14.92
N LEU A 30 13.80 0.49 14.44
CA LEU A 30 14.61 -0.55 15.07
C LEU A 30 14.99 -0.26 16.52
N PRO A 31 15.45 0.94 16.91
CA PRO A 31 15.84 1.22 18.29
C PRO A 31 14.66 1.33 19.27
N PHE A 32 13.48 1.74 18.79
CA PHE A 32 12.34 2.03 19.65
C PHE A 32 11.62 0.77 20.17
N PHE A 33 11.62 -0.31 19.38
CA PHE A 33 10.88 -1.53 19.72
C PHE A 33 11.83 -2.72 19.94
N ARG A 34 12.66 -2.63 21.00
CA ARG A 34 13.66 -3.67 21.34
C ARG A 34 13.38 -4.40 22.65
N GLY A 35 12.51 -3.85 23.52
CA GLY A 35 12.19 -4.40 24.83
C GLY A 35 10.78 -4.99 24.88
N GLY A 36 10.52 -5.92 25.81
CA GLY A 36 9.19 -6.46 26.04
C GLY A 36 8.82 -7.67 25.15
N ASN A 37 7.53 -7.83 24.89
CA ASN A 37 7.00 -8.94 24.14
C ASN A 37 7.38 -8.83 22.64
N ARG A 38 7.93 -9.91 22.10
CA ARG A 38 8.37 -9.96 20.69
C ARG A 38 7.21 -9.77 19.70
N GLU A 39 6.02 -10.30 20.01
CA GLU A 39 4.85 -10.19 19.14
C GLU A 39 4.32 -8.76 19.13
N GLU A 40 4.20 -8.13 20.27
CA GLU A 40 3.81 -6.71 20.37
C GLU A 40 4.79 -5.80 19.65
N ASN A 41 6.08 -6.01 19.82
CA ASN A 41 7.12 -5.25 19.10
C ASN A 41 7.01 -5.43 17.57
N ALA A 42 6.63 -6.61 17.08
CA ALA A 42 6.41 -6.82 15.66
C ALA A 42 5.22 -5.99 15.16
N ILE A 43 4.12 -5.96 15.92
CA ILE A 43 2.93 -5.17 15.60
C ILE A 43 3.27 -3.68 15.60
N TYR A 44 3.93 -3.17 16.63
CA TYR A 44 4.32 -1.75 16.71
C TYR A 44 5.28 -1.34 15.60
N ARG A 45 6.27 -2.17 15.27
CA ARG A 45 7.17 -1.93 14.12
C ARG A 45 6.40 -1.89 12.81
N TYR A 46 5.51 -2.85 12.59
CA TYR A 46 4.68 -2.88 11.40
C TYR A 46 3.82 -1.61 11.30
N ALA A 47 3.08 -1.27 12.35
CA ALA A 47 2.20 -0.11 12.39
C ALA A 47 2.93 1.23 12.22
N SER A 48 4.16 1.35 12.74
CA SER A 48 4.96 2.57 12.62
C SER A 48 5.58 2.79 11.24
N VAL A 49 5.80 1.72 10.47
CA VAL A 49 6.42 1.79 9.14
C VAL A 49 5.36 1.83 8.02
N TYR A 50 4.26 1.07 8.18
CA TYR A 50 3.28 0.87 7.11
C TYR A 50 1.98 1.63 7.41
N GLY A 51 1.91 2.85 6.89
CA GLY A 51 0.70 3.66 6.96
C GLY A 51 -0.35 3.26 5.91
N ASN A 52 -1.55 3.84 6.03
CA ASN A 52 -2.65 3.60 5.11
C ASN A 52 -2.52 4.46 3.83
N VAL A 53 -1.59 4.11 2.96
CA VAL A 53 -1.31 4.85 1.73
C VAL A 53 -2.44 4.67 0.70
N GLY A 54 -3.01 3.48 0.59
CA GLY A 54 -4.02 3.17 -0.41
C GLY A 54 -5.38 3.79 -0.12
N TYR A 55 -5.88 3.65 1.11
CA TYR A 55 -7.27 4.02 1.43
C TYR A 55 -7.43 5.44 1.97
N MET A 56 -6.40 6.03 2.57
CA MET A 56 -6.47 7.39 3.11
C MET A 56 -5.66 8.39 2.28
N ALA A 57 -4.44 8.05 1.91
CA ALA A 57 -3.59 9.01 1.22
C ALA A 57 -4.07 9.33 -0.20
N LEU A 58 -4.58 8.34 -0.96
CA LEU A 58 -5.09 8.59 -2.31
C LEU A 58 -6.30 9.53 -2.36
N PRO A 59 -7.38 9.33 -1.58
CA PRO A 59 -8.49 10.28 -1.54
C PRO A 59 -8.06 11.67 -1.03
N MET A 60 -7.15 11.73 -0.07
CA MET A 60 -6.63 12.99 0.44
C MET A 60 -5.77 13.71 -0.60
N ALA A 61 -4.92 13.00 -1.32
CA ALA A 61 -4.15 13.55 -2.44
C ALA A 61 -5.06 14.08 -3.56
N GLN A 62 -6.14 13.36 -3.85
CA GLN A 62 -7.15 13.83 -4.82
C GLN A 62 -7.83 15.11 -4.36
N ALA A 63 -8.21 15.20 -3.08
CA ALA A 63 -8.90 16.36 -2.54
C ALA A 63 -8.02 17.63 -2.46
N LEU A 64 -6.72 17.46 -2.12
CA LEU A 64 -5.80 18.57 -1.89
C LEU A 64 -5.04 18.99 -3.15
N LEU A 65 -4.64 18.05 -3.98
CA LEU A 65 -3.71 18.25 -5.10
C LEU A 65 -4.32 17.87 -6.46
N GLY A 66 -5.51 17.28 -6.48
CA GLY A 66 -6.16 16.80 -7.69
C GLY A 66 -5.42 15.64 -8.37
N ALA A 67 -5.59 15.52 -9.70
CA ALA A 67 -5.02 14.40 -10.48
C ALA A 67 -3.48 14.28 -10.38
N PRO A 68 -2.68 15.34 -10.34
CA PRO A 68 -1.23 15.22 -10.10
C PRO A 68 -0.90 14.60 -8.75
N GLY A 69 -1.62 14.96 -7.69
CA GLY A 69 -1.42 14.37 -6.37
C GLY A 69 -1.67 12.87 -6.34
N VAL A 70 -2.75 12.42 -6.98
CA VAL A 70 -3.06 10.98 -7.14
C VAL A 70 -1.94 10.26 -7.90
N PHE A 71 -1.40 10.86 -8.95
CA PHE A 71 -0.31 10.29 -9.72
C PHE A 71 0.93 10.02 -8.87
N TYR A 72 1.41 11.02 -8.13
CA TYR A 72 2.57 10.86 -7.24
C TYR A 72 2.30 9.89 -6.10
N CYS A 73 1.12 9.95 -5.51
CA CYS A 73 0.71 9.03 -4.44
C CYS A 73 0.65 7.58 -4.95
N SER A 74 0.15 7.37 -6.17
CA SER A 74 0.10 6.05 -6.81
C SER A 74 1.50 5.50 -7.09
N ALA A 75 2.47 6.34 -7.45
CA ALA A 75 3.87 5.94 -7.60
C ALA A 75 4.46 5.44 -6.28
N CYS A 76 4.07 6.02 -5.15
CA CYS A 76 4.50 5.57 -3.81
C CYS A 76 3.89 4.22 -3.40
N LEU A 77 2.80 3.77 -4.03
CA LEU A 77 2.24 2.43 -3.77
C LEU A 77 3.16 1.30 -4.23
N ILE A 78 4.01 1.53 -5.23
CA ILE A 78 4.97 0.51 -5.71
C ILE A 78 5.95 0.13 -4.60
N PRO A 79 6.75 1.05 -4.04
CA PRO A 79 7.65 0.74 -2.94
C PRO A 79 6.91 0.27 -1.69
N PHE A 80 5.75 0.86 -1.38
CA PHE A 80 4.93 0.40 -0.27
C PHE A 80 4.59 -1.09 -0.39
N ASN A 81 4.04 -1.53 -1.52
CA ASN A 81 3.69 -2.93 -1.71
C ASN A 81 4.92 -3.85 -1.64
N VAL A 82 6.01 -3.49 -2.32
CA VAL A 82 7.24 -4.28 -2.31
C VAL A 82 7.76 -4.44 -0.88
N VAL A 83 7.91 -3.35 -0.13
CA VAL A 83 8.49 -3.39 1.23
C VAL A 83 7.51 -4.01 2.24
N CYS A 84 6.22 -3.73 2.13
CA CYS A 84 5.18 -4.28 3.01
C CYS A 84 5.09 -5.81 2.88
N PHE A 85 5.06 -6.33 1.65
CA PHE A 85 4.97 -7.77 1.43
C PHE A 85 6.29 -8.53 1.57
N THR A 86 7.43 -7.84 1.65
CA THR A 86 8.73 -8.43 1.96
C THR A 86 9.07 -8.28 3.45
N HIS A 87 9.51 -7.10 3.84
CA HIS A 87 9.91 -6.79 5.21
C HIS A 87 8.74 -6.84 6.19
N GLY A 88 7.57 -6.30 5.83
CA GLY A 88 6.39 -6.30 6.69
C GLY A 88 5.95 -7.72 7.05
N VAL A 89 5.85 -8.61 6.06
CA VAL A 89 5.53 -10.03 6.29
C VAL A 89 6.62 -10.72 7.11
N ALA A 90 7.90 -10.44 6.86
CA ALA A 90 9.00 -11.00 7.63
C ALA A 90 8.95 -10.57 9.11
N VAL A 91 8.63 -9.32 9.41
CA VAL A 91 8.47 -8.80 10.77
C VAL A 91 7.30 -9.49 11.48
N MET A 92 6.13 -9.57 10.84
CA MET A 92 4.92 -10.16 11.42
C MET A 92 5.01 -11.67 11.60
N SER A 93 5.73 -12.38 10.71
CA SER A 93 5.94 -13.83 10.83
C SER A 93 7.08 -14.23 11.79
N GLY A 94 7.70 -13.27 12.46
CA GLY A 94 8.84 -13.53 13.33
C GLY A 94 10.07 -14.07 12.61
N GLY A 95 10.19 -13.80 11.30
CA GLY A 95 11.33 -14.23 10.47
C GLY A 95 11.33 -15.72 10.10
N ARG A 96 10.30 -16.48 10.48
CA ARG A 96 10.30 -17.94 10.36
C ARG A 96 9.88 -18.48 9.00
N HIS A 97 9.13 -17.73 8.19
CA HIS A 97 8.61 -18.21 6.90
C HIS A 97 8.56 -17.10 5.85
N PHE A 98 9.70 -16.76 5.28
CA PHE A 98 9.72 -15.95 4.07
C PHE A 98 9.39 -16.84 2.87
N ASN A 99 8.17 -16.76 2.38
CA ASN A 99 7.72 -17.57 1.24
C ASN A 99 7.62 -16.69 -0.02
N TRP A 100 8.63 -16.76 -0.87
CA TRP A 100 8.70 -16.03 -2.15
C TRP A 100 7.47 -16.27 -3.05
N LYS A 101 6.88 -17.47 -2.99
CA LYS A 101 5.67 -17.78 -3.77
C LYS A 101 4.49 -16.94 -3.29
N LYS A 102 4.29 -16.78 -1.98
CA LYS A 102 3.23 -15.92 -1.44
C LYS A 102 3.43 -14.45 -1.78
N LEU A 103 4.66 -13.98 -1.87
CA LEU A 103 4.96 -12.62 -2.31
C LEU A 103 4.61 -12.41 -3.78
N LEU A 104 5.04 -13.30 -4.66
CA LEU A 104 4.80 -13.20 -6.10
C LEU A 104 3.33 -13.38 -6.48
N PHE A 105 2.61 -14.29 -5.79
CA PHE A 105 1.19 -14.56 -6.02
C PHE A 105 0.25 -13.72 -5.14
N ASN A 106 0.76 -12.66 -4.52
CA ASN A 106 -0.09 -11.70 -3.81
C ASN A 106 -0.91 -10.88 -4.83
N PRO A 107 -2.22 -10.65 -4.60
CA PRO A 107 -3.05 -9.84 -5.49
C PRO A 107 -2.48 -8.45 -5.77
N GLY A 108 -1.87 -7.81 -4.78
CA GLY A 108 -1.22 -6.50 -4.95
C GLY A 108 -0.01 -6.56 -5.89
N THR A 109 0.84 -7.57 -5.76
CA THR A 109 2.00 -7.76 -6.66
C THR A 109 1.56 -8.07 -8.09
N ILE A 110 0.55 -8.93 -8.24
CA ILE A 110 -0.03 -9.26 -9.55
C ILE A 110 -0.63 -8.01 -10.20
N SER A 111 -1.37 -7.20 -9.44
CA SER A 111 -1.97 -5.96 -9.95
C SER A 111 -0.93 -4.97 -10.45
N VAL A 112 0.16 -4.80 -9.70
CA VAL A 112 1.30 -3.94 -10.12
C VAL A 112 2.00 -4.53 -11.33
N ALA A 113 2.25 -5.84 -11.36
CA ALA A 113 2.91 -6.52 -12.47
C ALA A 113 2.13 -6.43 -13.80
N ILE A 114 0.81 -6.35 -13.72
CA ILE A 114 -0.05 -6.17 -14.91
C ILE A 114 -0.26 -4.69 -15.21
N GLY A 115 -0.59 -3.88 -14.20
CA GLY A 115 -0.97 -2.48 -14.39
C GLY A 115 0.18 -1.59 -14.83
N LEU A 116 1.38 -1.82 -14.29
CA LEU A 116 2.55 -1.01 -14.65
C LEU A 116 2.96 -1.15 -16.12
N PRO A 117 3.08 -2.37 -16.69
CA PRO A 117 3.33 -2.52 -18.14
C PRO A 117 2.23 -1.91 -19.00
N LEU A 118 0.96 -2.09 -18.64
CA LEU A 118 -0.18 -1.50 -19.38
C LEU A 118 -0.08 0.03 -19.39
N TYR A 119 0.31 0.63 -18.28
CA TYR A 119 0.55 2.07 -18.18
C TYR A 119 1.75 2.51 -19.04
N LEU A 120 2.90 1.83 -18.93
CA LEU A 120 4.11 2.18 -19.66
C LEU A 120 3.99 2.00 -21.18
N LEU A 121 3.17 1.03 -21.61
CA LEU A 121 2.90 0.76 -23.02
C LEU A 121 1.71 1.58 -23.55
N GLU A 122 1.13 2.45 -22.72
CA GLU A 122 -0.06 3.27 -23.05
C GLU A 122 -1.23 2.46 -23.63
N VAL A 123 -1.38 1.21 -23.21
CA VAL A 123 -2.45 0.32 -23.69
C VAL A 123 -3.80 0.84 -23.21
N LYS A 124 -4.60 1.32 -24.14
CA LYS A 124 -6.00 1.71 -23.87
C LYS A 124 -6.88 0.46 -23.89
N LEU A 125 -7.41 0.12 -22.73
CA LEU A 125 -8.36 -0.98 -22.63
C LEU A 125 -9.66 -0.63 -23.38
N PRO A 126 -10.29 -1.62 -24.07
CA PRO A 126 -11.62 -1.42 -24.63
C PRO A 126 -12.62 -1.01 -23.53
N VAL A 127 -13.58 -0.16 -23.87
CA VAL A 127 -14.60 0.35 -22.92
C VAL A 127 -15.31 -0.80 -22.19
N VAL A 128 -15.59 -1.90 -22.89
CA VAL A 128 -16.22 -3.10 -22.34
C VAL A 128 -15.45 -3.71 -21.16
N LEU A 129 -14.12 -3.54 -21.11
CA LEU A 129 -13.28 -3.99 -20.00
C LEU A 129 -12.97 -2.86 -19.00
N ALA A 130 -12.78 -1.65 -19.51
CA ALA A 130 -12.41 -0.50 -18.68
C ALA A 130 -13.52 -0.11 -17.72
N ASP A 131 -14.78 -0.09 -18.14
CA ASP A 131 -15.91 0.33 -17.32
C ASP A 131 -16.17 -0.61 -16.14
N PRO A 132 -16.26 -1.95 -16.31
CA PRO A 132 -16.40 -2.86 -15.17
C PRO A 132 -15.24 -2.79 -14.18
N ILE A 133 -14.00 -2.68 -14.68
CA ILE A 133 -12.81 -2.55 -13.84
C ILE A 133 -12.87 -1.25 -13.04
N SER A 134 -13.23 -0.13 -13.68
CA SER A 134 -13.40 1.17 -13.03
C SER A 134 -14.49 1.14 -11.95
N PHE A 135 -15.59 0.46 -12.22
CA PHE A 135 -16.70 0.31 -11.29
C PHE A 135 -16.30 -0.49 -10.04
N ILE A 136 -15.63 -1.62 -10.24
CA ILE A 136 -15.10 -2.43 -9.14
C ILE A 136 -14.02 -1.66 -8.35
N ALA A 137 -13.12 -0.95 -9.04
CA ALA A 137 -12.11 -0.12 -8.39
C ALA A 137 -12.73 0.99 -7.53
N GLY A 138 -13.85 1.59 -7.99
CA GLY A 138 -14.60 2.59 -7.22
C GLY A 138 -15.20 2.07 -5.91
N LEU A 139 -15.48 0.77 -5.81
CA LEU A 139 -15.97 0.13 -4.59
C LEU A 139 -14.89 -0.07 -3.50
N ASN A 140 -13.62 -0.01 -3.87
CA ASN A 140 -12.50 -0.33 -2.98
C ASN A 140 -12.51 0.55 -1.70
N THR A 141 -12.60 1.87 -1.85
CA THR A 141 -12.60 2.80 -0.73
C THR A 141 -13.82 2.66 0.18
N PRO A 142 -15.07 2.65 -0.33
CA PRO A 142 -16.25 2.45 0.51
C PRO A 142 -16.23 1.11 1.26
N MET A 143 -15.84 0.03 0.59
CA MET A 143 -15.75 -1.29 1.24
C MET A 143 -14.71 -1.33 2.35
N ALA A 144 -13.55 -0.70 2.15
CA ALA A 144 -12.53 -0.60 3.18
C ALA A 144 -13.05 0.17 4.41
N MET A 145 -13.77 1.28 4.20
CA MET A 145 -14.35 2.06 5.29
C MET A 145 -15.42 1.29 6.07
N ILE A 146 -16.27 0.53 5.38
CA ILE A 146 -17.26 -0.36 6.01
C ILE A 146 -16.56 -1.43 6.84
N MET A 147 -15.54 -2.08 6.29
CA MET A 147 -14.79 -3.13 7.00
C MET A 147 -14.09 -2.57 8.24
N PHE A 148 -13.50 -1.37 8.16
CA PHE A 148 -12.91 -0.69 9.32
C PHE A 148 -13.97 -0.37 10.39
N GLY A 149 -15.12 0.16 10.00
CA GLY A 149 -16.23 0.43 10.91
C GLY A 149 -16.71 -0.84 11.63
N CYS A 150 -16.86 -1.93 10.91
CA CYS A 150 -17.21 -3.23 11.49
C CYS A 150 -16.18 -3.75 12.49
N LEU A 151 -14.89 -3.63 12.15
CA LEU A 151 -13.80 -4.08 13.04
C LEU A 151 -13.72 -3.26 14.32
N LEU A 152 -13.86 -1.94 14.24
CA LEU A 152 -13.89 -1.07 15.42
C LEU A 152 -15.09 -1.39 16.32
N TYR A 153 -16.29 -1.52 15.73
CA TYR A 153 -17.49 -1.83 16.50
C TYR A 153 -17.40 -3.19 17.19
N THR A 154 -16.84 -4.22 16.53
CA THR A 154 -16.67 -5.54 17.15
C THR A 154 -15.60 -5.55 18.24
N SER A 155 -14.57 -4.72 18.13
CA SER A 155 -13.54 -4.55 19.16
C SER A 155 -14.11 -3.90 20.41
N ASP A 156 -14.84 -2.79 20.26
CA ASP A 156 -15.49 -2.10 21.40
C ASP A 156 -16.50 -3.02 22.11
N ALA A 157 -17.29 -3.80 21.36
CA ALA A 157 -18.23 -4.77 21.93
C ALA A 157 -17.54 -5.95 22.66
N ALA A 158 -16.27 -6.22 22.36
CA ALA A 158 -15.48 -7.22 23.09
C ALA A 158 -14.93 -6.67 24.40
N ASP A 159 -14.56 -5.39 24.44
CA ASP A 159 -14.08 -4.71 25.65
C ASP A 159 -15.19 -4.48 26.67
N ASP A 160 -16.43 -4.20 26.23
CA ASP A 160 -17.61 -4.05 27.11
C ASP A 160 -18.02 -5.35 27.82
N LYS A 161 -17.52 -6.51 27.37
CA LYS A 161 -17.78 -7.83 28.00
C LYS A 161 -16.68 -8.27 28.97
N ALA A 162 -15.60 -7.54 29.04
CA ALA A 162 -14.48 -7.84 29.95
C ALA A 162 -14.57 -7.03 31.24
#